data_cdec2cbaf97f066a5c0008d5c728084f
#
_entry.id   cdec2cbaf97f066a5c0008d5c728084f
#
_cell.length_a   1.000
_cell.length_b   1.000
_cell.length_c   1.000
_cell.angle_alpha   90.00
_cell.angle_beta   90.00
_cell.angle_gamma   90.00
#
_symmetry.space_group_name_H-M   'P 1'
#
loop_
_entity.id
_entity.type
_entity.pdbx_description
1 polymer ?
#
loop_
_entity_poly.entity_id
_entity_poly.type
_entity_poly.pdbx_seq_one_letter_code
_entity_poly.pdbx_strand_id
1 'polypeptide(L)'
;MRSRTLVSVFVFLIVTVLAATVILAADVFSGTWKLNTAKSTYSPGPAPKEGVGKIEAVDNGLKVALDGVNATGQKAHTEYTVKFDGKDYPVKSTLDGKPQDAAPDMISAKKIDDYTFETTTKTKGKMLGTSKNVYSKDGKTLTVTQTGTTPDGKPVNNKLIVEKQ
;
A
#
# COMPACT_ATOMS: atom_id res chain seq x y z
N MET A 1 13.40 26.75 -80.75
CA MET A 1 13.55 25.59 -79.82
C MET A 1 13.43 26.12 -78.39
N ARG A 2 12.31 25.75 -77.72
CA ARG A 2 11.99 26.24 -76.37
C ARG A 2 12.35 25.12 -75.36
N SER A 3 13.33 25.37 -74.53
CA SER A 3 13.73 24.50 -73.42
C SER A 3 12.71 24.63 -72.29
N ARG A 4 12.07 23.51 -71.89
CA ARG A 4 11.15 23.45 -70.74
C ARG A 4 11.95 22.96 -69.54
N THR A 5 12.22 23.85 -68.60
CA THR A 5 12.84 23.57 -67.36
C THR A 5 11.79 22.94 -66.43
N LEU A 6 11.97 21.67 -66.10
CA LEU A 6 11.17 20.95 -65.09
C LEU A 6 11.66 21.33 -63.68
N VAL A 7 10.83 22.05 -62.94
CA VAL A 7 11.04 22.33 -61.53
C VAL A 7 10.50 21.16 -60.73
N SER A 8 11.40 20.31 -60.20
CA SER A 8 11.03 19.26 -59.25
C SER A 8 10.82 19.88 -57.86
N VAL A 9 9.58 19.93 -57.40
CA VAL A 9 9.26 20.28 -56.02
C VAL A 9 9.41 19.05 -55.16
N PHE A 10 10.48 19.01 -54.37
CA PHE A 10 10.63 17.98 -53.31
C PHE A 10 9.81 18.39 -52.10
N VAL A 11 8.66 17.73 -51.89
CA VAL A 11 7.88 17.86 -50.68
C VAL A 11 8.53 17.00 -49.64
N PHE A 12 9.21 17.60 -48.68
CA PHE A 12 9.74 16.95 -47.48
C PHE A 12 8.56 16.72 -46.49
N LEU A 13 8.08 15.49 -46.45
CA LEU A 13 7.10 15.08 -45.45
C LEU A 13 7.84 14.86 -44.13
N ILE A 14 7.79 15.84 -43.23
CA ILE A 14 8.32 15.70 -41.87
C ILE A 14 7.28 14.91 -41.08
N VAL A 15 7.53 13.60 -40.92
CA VAL A 15 6.78 12.75 -40.01
C VAL A 15 7.32 13.02 -38.59
N THR A 16 6.66 13.91 -37.86
CA THR A 16 6.88 14.07 -36.43
C THR A 16 6.32 12.85 -35.70
N VAL A 17 7.20 11.89 -35.36
CA VAL A 17 6.87 10.81 -34.46
C VAL A 17 6.71 11.42 -33.08
N LEU A 18 5.45 11.63 -32.65
CA LEU A 18 5.12 11.95 -31.26
C LEU A 18 5.42 10.71 -30.44
N ALA A 19 6.64 10.63 -29.88
CA ALA A 19 6.94 9.65 -28.85
C ALA A 19 6.06 9.99 -27.62
N ALA A 20 4.91 9.33 -27.50
CA ALA A 20 4.17 9.34 -26.26
C ALA A 20 5.05 8.71 -25.18
N THR A 21 5.72 9.55 -24.38
CA THR A 21 6.35 9.11 -23.14
C THR A 21 5.21 8.63 -22.24
N VAL A 22 5.03 7.33 -22.15
CA VAL A 22 4.24 6.72 -21.09
C VAL A 22 4.97 7.07 -19.80
N ILE A 23 4.55 8.14 -19.14
CA ILE A 23 4.94 8.40 -17.76
C ILE A 23 4.26 7.25 -16.98
N LEU A 24 5.02 6.17 -16.71
CA LEU A 24 4.63 5.23 -15.69
C LEU A 24 4.47 6.05 -14.42
N ALA A 25 3.23 6.24 -13.98
CA ALA A 25 2.95 6.83 -12.69
C ALA A 25 3.79 6.04 -11.68
N ALA A 26 4.73 6.71 -11.02
CA ALA A 26 5.58 6.06 -10.04
C ALA A 26 4.66 5.37 -9.05
N ASP A 27 4.85 4.06 -8.88
CA ASP A 27 4.09 3.29 -7.90
C ASP A 27 4.37 3.85 -6.51
N VAL A 28 3.41 4.65 -6.02
CA VAL A 28 3.51 5.32 -4.72
C VAL A 28 3.48 4.32 -3.56
N PHE A 29 2.96 3.12 -3.81
CA PHE A 29 2.76 2.11 -2.77
C PHE A 29 4.03 1.36 -2.43
N SER A 30 4.84 0.99 -3.45
CA SER A 30 6.03 0.15 -3.26
C SER A 30 7.15 0.84 -2.51
N GLY A 31 7.86 0.05 -1.73
CA GLY A 31 9.05 0.49 -0.99
C GLY A 31 9.14 -0.08 0.42
N THR A 32 10.13 0.39 1.13
CA THR A 32 10.30 0.12 2.57
C THR A 32 9.74 1.29 3.36
N TRP A 33 8.88 1.00 4.32
CA TRP A 33 8.12 1.96 5.09
C TRP A 33 8.38 1.77 6.57
N LYS A 34 8.76 2.81 7.29
CA LYS A 34 9.06 2.75 8.73
C LYS A 34 8.00 3.51 9.53
N LEU A 35 7.47 2.86 10.57
CA LEU A 35 6.51 3.46 11.49
C LEU A 35 7.18 4.58 12.30
N ASN A 36 6.58 5.77 12.26
CA ASN A 36 6.94 6.89 13.12
C ASN A 36 6.03 6.86 14.37
N THR A 37 6.50 6.19 15.42
CA THR A 37 5.73 6.01 16.65
C THR A 37 5.44 7.34 17.36
N ALA A 38 6.34 8.32 17.25
CA ALA A 38 6.19 9.63 17.89
C ALA A 38 5.08 10.50 17.23
N LYS A 39 4.84 10.30 15.91
CA LYS A 39 3.79 11.00 15.15
C LYS A 39 2.48 10.22 15.10
N SER A 40 2.46 9.00 15.61
CA SER A 40 1.30 8.10 15.60
C SER A 40 0.52 8.18 16.90
N THR A 41 -0.79 7.87 16.83
CA THR A 41 -1.66 7.76 18.00
C THR A 41 -2.27 6.37 18.08
N TYR A 42 -2.42 5.85 19.29
CA TYR A 42 -2.88 4.49 19.56
C TYR A 42 -3.99 4.49 20.59
N SER A 43 -5.10 3.84 20.26
CA SER A 43 -6.22 3.67 21.17
C SER A 43 -6.90 2.31 20.92
N PRO A 44 -6.91 1.38 21.88
CA PRO A 44 -6.18 1.43 23.14
C PRO A 44 -4.67 1.29 22.92
N GLY A 45 -3.86 2.00 23.72
CA GLY A 45 -2.41 1.82 23.77
C GLY A 45 -2.02 0.51 24.43
N PRO A 46 -0.74 0.19 24.54
CA PRO A 46 0.43 1.01 24.26
C PRO A 46 0.92 0.95 22.80
N ALA A 47 1.73 1.93 22.41
CA ALA A 47 2.40 1.96 21.11
C ALA A 47 3.39 0.78 20.95
N PRO A 48 3.57 0.22 19.75
CA PRO A 48 4.68 -0.68 19.47
C PRO A 48 6.02 0.07 19.56
N LYS A 49 7.11 -0.67 19.80
CA LYS A 49 8.45 -0.08 19.86
C LYS A 49 8.96 0.30 18.49
N GLU A 50 8.67 -0.54 17.48
CA GLU A 50 9.06 -0.30 16.09
C GLU A 50 8.16 -1.07 15.12
N GLY A 51 8.18 -0.65 13.85
CA GLY A 51 7.50 -1.33 12.76
C GLY A 51 8.12 -0.93 11.43
N VAL A 52 8.33 -1.91 10.57
CA VAL A 52 8.80 -1.75 9.20
C VAL A 52 7.92 -2.57 8.27
N GLY A 53 7.49 -1.97 7.17
CA GLY A 53 6.72 -2.62 6.12
C GLY A 53 7.51 -2.64 4.83
N LYS A 54 7.55 -3.78 4.14
CA LYS A 54 7.97 -3.90 2.75
C LYS A 54 6.73 -4.10 1.91
N ILE A 55 6.52 -3.22 0.95
CA ILE A 55 5.35 -3.23 0.07
C ILE A 55 5.83 -3.31 -1.36
N GLU A 56 5.28 -4.24 -2.12
CA GLU A 56 5.50 -4.42 -3.56
C GLU A 56 4.16 -4.33 -4.27
N ALA A 57 4.06 -3.51 -5.32
CA ALA A 57 2.91 -3.55 -6.20
C ALA A 57 2.92 -4.85 -7.01
N VAL A 58 1.77 -5.49 -7.09
CA VAL A 58 1.51 -6.66 -7.91
C VAL A 58 0.31 -6.37 -8.81
N ASP A 59 0.00 -7.29 -9.74
CA ASP A 59 -1.15 -7.12 -10.62
C ASP A 59 -2.44 -6.82 -9.81
N ASN A 60 -2.95 -5.58 -9.98
CA ASN A 60 -4.14 -5.05 -9.31
C ASN A 60 -4.13 -5.22 -7.77
N GLY A 61 -2.97 -5.07 -7.11
CA GLY A 61 -2.89 -5.28 -5.67
C GLY A 61 -1.52 -5.03 -5.08
N LEU A 62 -1.32 -5.57 -3.88
CA LEU A 62 -0.10 -5.40 -3.09
C LEU A 62 0.34 -6.73 -2.49
N LYS A 63 1.66 -6.95 -2.48
CA LYS A 63 2.32 -7.94 -1.61
C LYS A 63 2.97 -7.18 -0.47
N VAL A 64 2.67 -7.58 0.76
CA VAL A 64 3.06 -6.85 1.97
C VAL A 64 3.71 -7.80 2.96
N ALA A 65 4.83 -7.36 3.53
CA ALA A 65 5.46 -7.97 4.69
C ALA A 65 5.70 -6.90 5.75
N LEU A 66 5.17 -7.12 6.94
CA LEU A 66 5.27 -6.21 8.08
C LEU A 66 6.07 -6.90 9.19
N ASP A 67 7.13 -6.26 9.63
CA ASP A 67 7.94 -6.66 10.77
C ASP A 67 7.87 -5.60 11.86
N GLY A 68 7.82 -6.00 13.11
CA GLY A 68 7.79 -5.06 14.22
C GLY A 68 8.09 -5.67 15.56
N VAL A 69 8.22 -4.79 16.56
CA VAL A 69 8.35 -5.16 17.96
C VAL A 69 7.21 -4.51 18.72
N ASN A 70 6.37 -5.32 19.35
CA ASN A 70 5.26 -4.82 20.14
C ASN A 70 5.74 -4.12 21.44
N ALA A 71 4.83 -3.55 22.20
CA ALA A 71 5.14 -2.83 23.43
C ALA A 71 5.84 -3.69 24.49
N THR A 72 5.56 -4.99 24.51
CA THR A 72 6.16 -5.97 25.45
C THR A 72 7.52 -6.48 24.99
N GLY A 73 7.96 -6.15 23.76
CA GLY A 73 9.25 -6.54 23.21
C GLY A 73 9.23 -7.81 22.36
N GLN A 74 8.04 -8.35 22.06
CA GLN A 74 7.89 -9.53 21.22
C GLN A 74 7.98 -9.14 19.75
N LYS A 75 8.59 -9.99 18.92
CA LYS A 75 8.71 -9.80 17.48
C LYS A 75 7.43 -10.24 16.77
N ALA A 76 6.81 -9.33 16.08
CA ALA A 76 5.63 -9.58 15.26
C ALA A 76 6.01 -9.60 13.78
N HIS A 77 5.51 -10.56 13.05
CA HIS A 77 5.61 -10.63 11.59
C HIS A 77 4.24 -10.91 10.97
N THR A 78 3.91 -10.19 9.90
CA THR A 78 2.66 -10.39 9.14
C THR A 78 2.95 -10.30 7.66
N GLU A 79 2.48 -11.27 6.88
CA GLU A 79 2.60 -11.29 5.42
C GLU A 79 1.26 -11.58 4.75
N TYR A 80 1.04 -10.93 3.61
CA TYR A 80 -0.12 -11.19 2.76
C TYR A 80 0.09 -10.67 1.34
N THR A 81 -0.70 -11.21 0.39
CA THR A 81 -0.89 -10.63 -0.94
C THR A 81 -2.38 -10.41 -1.12
N VAL A 82 -2.78 -9.18 -1.47
CA VAL A 82 -4.18 -8.78 -1.61
C VAL A 82 -4.38 -8.05 -2.92
N LYS A 83 -5.51 -8.32 -3.62
CA LYS A 83 -5.94 -7.54 -4.78
C LYS A 83 -6.98 -6.50 -4.37
N PHE A 84 -7.07 -5.43 -5.17
CA PHE A 84 -8.07 -4.36 -4.96
C PHE A 84 -9.47 -4.71 -5.49
N ASP A 85 -9.85 -5.98 -5.44
CA ASP A 85 -11.13 -6.51 -5.96
C ASP A 85 -12.19 -6.72 -4.86
N GLY A 86 -11.84 -6.42 -3.61
CA GLY A 86 -12.72 -6.54 -2.45
C GLY A 86 -12.95 -7.96 -1.95
N LYS A 87 -12.27 -8.97 -2.50
CA LYS A 87 -12.33 -10.35 -2.03
C LYS A 87 -11.41 -10.56 -0.84
N ASP A 88 -11.68 -11.60 -0.06
CA ASP A 88 -10.84 -12.00 1.07
C ASP A 88 -9.61 -12.78 0.60
N TYR A 89 -8.44 -12.43 1.13
CA TYR A 89 -7.15 -13.07 0.89
C TYR A 89 -6.52 -13.49 2.22
N PRO A 90 -5.76 -14.59 2.25
CA PRO A 90 -5.18 -15.10 3.48
C PRO A 90 -4.08 -14.18 4.01
N VAL A 91 -4.03 -14.06 5.33
CA VAL A 91 -2.99 -13.37 6.09
C VAL A 91 -2.27 -14.40 6.95
N LYS A 92 -0.94 -14.31 7.02
CA LYS A 92 -0.14 -15.07 7.95
C LYS A 92 0.48 -14.12 8.96
N SER A 93 0.23 -14.37 10.25
CA SER A 93 0.78 -13.58 11.34
C SER A 93 1.44 -14.47 12.38
N THR A 94 2.63 -14.05 12.83
CA THR A 94 3.35 -14.73 13.90
C THR A 94 3.78 -13.73 14.98
N LEU A 95 3.95 -14.23 16.19
CA LEU A 95 4.54 -13.52 17.32
C LEU A 95 5.64 -14.41 17.92
N ASP A 96 6.89 -13.92 17.96
CA ASP A 96 8.07 -14.71 18.30
C ASP A 96 8.16 -16.02 17.49
N GLY A 97 7.80 -15.96 16.18
CA GLY A 97 7.80 -17.09 15.27
C GLY A 97 6.63 -18.07 15.43
N LYS A 98 5.71 -17.84 16.37
CA LYS A 98 4.53 -18.71 16.61
C LYS A 98 3.29 -18.12 15.96
N PRO A 99 2.45 -18.93 15.27
CA PRO A 99 1.19 -18.48 14.73
C PRO A 99 0.29 -17.83 15.78
N GLN A 100 -0.50 -16.82 15.37
CA GLN A 100 -1.38 -16.07 16.27
C GLN A 100 -2.85 -16.32 15.92
N ASP A 101 -3.56 -17.12 16.72
CA ASP A 101 -4.97 -17.48 16.49
C ASP A 101 -5.94 -16.30 16.61
N ALA A 102 -5.55 -15.24 17.33
CA ALA A 102 -6.35 -14.02 17.51
C ALA A 102 -6.02 -12.92 16.48
N ALA A 103 -4.96 -13.11 15.68
CA ALA A 103 -4.61 -12.19 14.62
C ALA A 103 -5.56 -12.32 13.41
N PRO A 104 -5.61 -11.33 12.51
CA PRO A 104 -6.32 -11.48 11.26
C PRO A 104 -5.83 -12.68 10.46
N ASP A 105 -6.75 -13.51 9.98
CA ASP A 105 -6.51 -14.63 9.07
C ASP A 105 -6.89 -14.29 7.62
N MET A 106 -7.73 -13.26 7.43
CA MET A 106 -8.15 -12.76 6.13
C MET A 106 -8.08 -11.24 6.05
N ILE A 107 -7.79 -10.74 4.85
CA ILE A 107 -7.81 -9.33 4.49
C ILE A 107 -8.46 -9.14 3.13
N SER A 108 -9.25 -8.09 2.98
CA SER A 108 -9.73 -7.61 1.68
C SER A 108 -9.30 -6.16 1.47
N ALA A 109 -9.17 -5.74 0.21
CA ALA A 109 -8.78 -4.38 -0.13
C ALA A 109 -9.64 -3.81 -1.27
N LYS A 110 -9.87 -2.50 -1.23
CA LYS A 110 -10.53 -1.73 -2.30
C LYS A 110 -9.76 -0.45 -2.54
N LYS A 111 -9.36 -0.21 -3.78
CA LYS A 111 -8.76 1.06 -4.21
C LYS A 111 -9.86 2.13 -4.27
N ILE A 112 -9.61 3.29 -3.69
CA ILE A 112 -10.51 4.46 -3.70
C ILE A 112 -10.05 5.44 -4.78
N ASP A 113 -8.75 5.74 -4.80
CA ASP A 113 -8.08 6.59 -5.78
C ASP A 113 -6.62 6.17 -5.95
N ASP A 114 -5.81 6.95 -6.68
CA ASP A 114 -4.41 6.61 -6.96
C ASP A 114 -3.49 6.66 -5.73
N TYR A 115 -3.94 7.25 -4.64
CA TYR A 115 -3.19 7.42 -3.40
C TYR A 115 -3.89 6.79 -2.20
N THR A 116 -5.12 6.28 -2.38
CA THR A 116 -5.96 5.82 -1.27
C THR A 116 -6.53 4.44 -1.52
N PHE A 117 -6.42 3.57 -0.54
CA PHE A 117 -7.16 2.30 -0.50
C PHE A 117 -7.65 1.99 0.91
N GLU A 118 -8.68 1.19 0.99
CA GLU A 118 -9.23 0.67 2.26
C GLU A 118 -9.00 -0.82 2.35
N THR A 119 -8.75 -1.30 3.58
CA THR A 119 -8.67 -2.71 3.88
C THR A 119 -9.65 -3.08 4.98
N THR A 120 -10.16 -4.31 4.93
CA THR A 120 -10.95 -4.92 5.99
C THR A 120 -10.25 -6.19 6.44
N THR A 121 -10.06 -6.36 7.74
CA THR A 121 -9.46 -7.55 8.35
C THR A 121 -10.50 -8.38 9.07
N LYS A 122 -10.38 -9.70 8.98
CA LYS A 122 -11.27 -10.69 9.62
C LYS A 122 -10.44 -11.73 10.37
N THR A 123 -11.04 -12.32 11.37
CA THR A 123 -10.54 -13.52 12.07
C THR A 123 -11.69 -14.50 12.21
N LYS A 124 -11.51 -15.75 11.70
CA LYS A 124 -12.53 -16.80 11.74
C LYS A 124 -13.89 -16.33 11.21
N GLY A 125 -13.86 -15.56 10.10
CA GLY A 125 -15.05 -15.00 9.45
C GLY A 125 -15.66 -13.77 10.12
N LYS A 126 -15.18 -13.34 11.29
CA LYS A 126 -15.64 -12.12 11.97
C LYS A 126 -14.78 -10.93 11.61
N MET A 127 -15.40 -9.80 11.29
CA MET A 127 -14.69 -8.54 11.04
C MET A 127 -14.03 -8.06 12.34
N LEU A 128 -12.71 -7.79 12.27
CA LEU A 128 -11.97 -7.18 13.35
C LEU A 128 -11.88 -5.65 13.18
N GLY A 129 -11.72 -5.18 11.96
CA GLY A 129 -11.61 -3.77 11.71
C GLY A 129 -11.35 -3.41 10.26
N THR A 130 -11.28 -2.11 10.04
CA THR A 130 -10.98 -1.49 8.75
C THR A 130 -9.80 -0.56 8.88
N SER A 131 -9.08 -0.34 7.78
CA SER A 131 -8.03 0.65 7.72
C SER A 131 -8.15 1.45 6.44
N LYS A 132 -8.10 2.77 6.56
CA LYS A 132 -7.95 3.69 5.43
C LYS A 132 -6.48 4.04 5.31
N ASN A 133 -5.90 3.76 4.14
CA ASN A 133 -4.48 3.95 3.83
C ASN A 133 -4.36 5.09 2.82
N VAL A 134 -3.73 6.20 3.21
CA VAL A 134 -3.59 7.40 2.39
C VAL A 134 -2.12 7.73 2.21
N TYR A 135 -1.63 7.62 0.98
CA TYR A 135 -0.26 8.00 0.60
C TYR A 135 -0.21 9.48 0.25
N SER A 136 0.83 10.16 0.68
CA SER A 136 1.09 11.53 0.25
C SER A 136 1.46 11.57 -1.25
N LYS A 137 1.13 12.67 -1.93
CA LYS A 137 1.40 12.82 -3.37
C LYS A 137 2.89 12.77 -3.72
N ASP A 138 3.77 13.14 -2.78
CA ASP A 138 5.22 13.03 -2.93
C ASP A 138 5.76 11.60 -2.66
N GLY A 139 4.88 10.65 -2.32
CA GLY A 139 5.21 9.26 -2.07
C GLY A 139 6.07 9.01 -0.83
N LYS A 140 6.17 9.97 0.11
CA LYS A 140 7.08 9.86 1.27
C LYS A 140 6.37 9.49 2.57
N THR A 141 5.07 9.71 2.67
CA THR A 141 4.29 9.46 3.89
C THR A 141 3.07 8.61 3.58
N LEU A 142 2.83 7.62 4.41
CA LEU A 142 1.59 6.85 4.46
C LEU A 142 0.91 7.13 5.80
N THR A 143 -0.33 7.61 5.74
CA THR A 143 -1.22 7.73 6.90
C THR A 143 -2.19 6.57 6.91
N VAL A 144 -2.18 5.77 7.99
CA VAL A 144 -3.11 4.66 8.18
C VAL A 144 -4.05 5.00 9.33
N THR A 145 -5.34 5.10 9.03
CA THR A 145 -6.38 5.25 10.04
C THR A 145 -7.08 3.91 10.24
N GLN A 146 -6.94 3.34 11.43
CA GLN A 146 -7.51 2.02 11.77
C GLN A 146 -8.66 2.18 12.74
N THR A 147 -9.77 1.50 12.45
CA THR A 147 -10.92 1.40 13.34
C THR A 147 -11.35 -0.07 13.45
N GLY A 148 -11.84 -0.46 14.61
CA GLY A 148 -12.28 -1.84 14.83
C GLY A 148 -12.45 -2.17 16.29
N THR A 149 -12.23 -3.44 16.61
CA THR A 149 -12.28 -3.96 17.99
C THR A 149 -11.12 -4.89 18.24
N THR A 150 -10.59 -4.84 19.46
CA THR A 150 -9.64 -5.85 19.95
C THR A 150 -10.35 -7.18 20.16
N PRO A 151 -9.64 -8.32 20.30
CA PRO A 151 -10.24 -9.61 20.61
C PRO A 151 -11.08 -9.62 21.91
N ASP A 152 -10.76 -8.76 22.87
CA ASP A 152 -11.51 -8.56 24.13
C ASP A 152 -12.66 -7.53 24.02
N GLY A 153 -12.96 -7.07 22.78
CA GLY A 153 -14.12 -6.23 22.47
C GLY A 153 -13.92 -4.72 22.69
N LYS A 154 -12.71 -4.25 23.01
CA LYS A 154 -12.44 -2.81 23.17
C LYS A 154 -12.35 -2.12 21.82
N PRO A 155 -12.84 -0.88 21.66
CA PRO A 155 -12.72 -0.15 20.41
C PRO A 155 -11.26 0.17 20.09
N VAL A 156 -10.86 -0.05 18.84
CA VAL A 156 -9.57 0.36 18.29
C VAL A 156 -9.77 1.61 17.44
N ASN A 157 -8.94 2.62 17.69
CA ASN A 157 -8.92 3.85 16.91
C ASN A 157 -7.49 4.38 16.84
N ASN A 158 -6.73 3.91 15.84
CA ASN A 158 -5.32 4.26 15.64
C ASN A 158 -5.16 5.19 14.45
N LYS A 159 -4.22 6.12 14.55
CA LYS A 159 -3.70 6.87 13.41
C LYS A 159 -2.19 6.66 13.36
N LEU A 160 -1.72 5.93 12.35
CA LEU A 160 -0.31 5.61 12.17
C LEU A 160 0.28 6.49 11.09
N ILE A 161 1.45 7.03 11.36
CA ILE A 161 2.27 7.76 10.39
C ILE A 161 3.46 6.87 10.05
N VAL A 162 3.60 6.58 8.78
CA VAL A 162 4.63 5.68 8.24
C VAL A 162 5.41 6.44 7.18
N GLU A 163 6.73 6.41 7.24
CA GLU A 163 7.62 7.20 6.39
C GLU A 163 8.44 6.27 5.49
N LYS A 164 8.54 6.63 4.21
CA LYS A 164 9.33 5.88 3.21
C LYS A 164 10.80 6.03 3.52
N GLN A 165 11.56 4.92 3.42
CA GLN A 165 13.01 4.86 3.63
C GLN A 165 13.77 4.98 2.32
#